data_a266624437ef1ac03b4078e6bf60868e
#
_entry.id   a266624437ef1ac03b4078e6bf60868e
#
_cell.length_a   1.000
_cell.length_b   1.000
_cell.length_c   1.000
_cell.angle_alpha   90.00
_cell.angle_beta   90.00
_cell.angle_gamma   90.00
#
_symmetry.space_group_name_H-M   'P 1'
#
loop_
_entity.id
_entity.type
_entity.pdbx_description
1 polymer ?
#
loop_
_entity_poly.entity_id
_entity_poly.type
_entity_poly.pdbx_seq_one_letter_code
_entity_poly.pdbx_strand_id
1 'polypeptide(L)'
;MQKLLQKLERFSQALLAPLSYLTAAGLLLVVGALLTSGPLRQLCPALNWPPIRLVGEVLYNGVMVLINNLSAILCVGIAAVRTRTEKQEAALLSFMAYLIFLTANHTALDALGRLAQPDGLTGLAATGQTTILGIQVMDTGVAGGVLLGFAAAYIFNHSYEKQFKGLITQVYSGLRWAFLCIAAFAAAFGLAVCFVWPPLQQGVHAITRWIAASGELGIFLYGFLERLLIPTGLHHLIYMPFQFSALGGSVTVGSVTYTGAYTVTMAEYSNGLPLTGNIVWMYTGFTKTFGYLGIAAAFIFTARKERRKQTAAAILPLAVTASLASITEPVDFLFCFVSPVLWVLHAAITGGFMVLLNALHVRAFTSNLLGALVFNLSAAPGQTSRAALLYLLGLAEIAVYFVVFTVVIRALDLPTPGRTQEPEQTEKEIDPADVRRLIEALGGPDNIRTVDNCFTRLRVTVEDTSLLDTAALLSMPHKGLVQEGQRLQLVCGLQAAQTRRLLEEQLEQCSAV
;
A
#
# COMPACT_ATOMS: atom_id res chain seq x y z
N MET A 1 -3.03 13.98 24.22
CA MET A 1 -2.36 14.12 22.92
C MET A 1 -1.29 13.05 22.70
N GLN A 2 -0.28 12.88 23.59
CA GLN A 2 0.77 11.85 23.45
C GLN A 2 0.27 10.39 23.31
N LYS A 3 -0.74 9.97 24.09
CA LYS A 3 -1.34 8.63 23.99
C LYS A 3 -2.03 8.38 22.64
N LEU A 4 -2.61 9.41 22.02
CA LEU A 4 -3.24 9.33 20.70
C LEU A 4 -2.16 9.22 19.61
N LEU A 5 -1.11 10.02 19.70
CA LEU A 5 0.04 9.96 18.79
C LEU A 5 0.72 8.58 18.82
N GLN A 6 0.95 8.02 20.03
CA GLN A 6 1.51 6.66 20.17
C GLN A 6 0.59 5.56 19.56
N LYS A 7 -0.74 5.72 19.70
CA LYS A 7 -1.69 4.79 19.05
C LYS A 7 -1.65 4.89 17.54
N LEU A 8 -1.60 6.12 16.99
CA LEU A 8 -1.47 6.36 15.56
C LEU A 8 -0.13 5.85 15.01
N GLU A 9 0.96 6.06 15.73
CA GLU A 9 2.28 5.55 15.36
C GLU A 9 2.30 4.01 15.31
N ARG A 10 1.75 3.34 16.32
CA ARG A 10 1.61 1.87 16.33
C ARG A 10 0.67 1.35 15.23
N PHE A 11 -0.36 2.11 14.90
CA PHE A 11 -1.25 1.80 13.77
C PHE A 11 -0.50 1.90 12.44
N SER A 12 0.21 3.01 12.23
CA SER A 12 1.04 3.23 11.05
C SER A 12 2.11 2.14 10.88
N GLN A 13 2.82 1.78 11.95
CA GLN A 13 3.84 0.72 11.91
C GLN A 13 3.26 -0.65 11.50
N ALA A 14 2.05 -0.98 11.96
CA ALA A 14 1.39 -2.23 11.60
C ALA A 14 1.01 -2.29 10.11
N LEU A 15 0.69 -1.15 9.51
CA LEU A 15 0.40 -1.03 8.08
C LEU A 15 1.67 -1.01 7.22
N LEU A 16 2.72 -0.33 7.68
CA LEU A 16 3.96 -0.18 6.92
C LEU A 16 4.75 -1.49 6.79
N ALA A 17 4.70 -2.38 7.77
CA ALA A 17 5.46 -3.62 7.76
C ALA A 17 5.15 -4.52 6.53
N PRO A 18 3.89 -4.82 6.20
CA PRO A 18 3.56 -5.59 4.99
C PRO A 18 3.86 -4.83 3.69
N LEU A 19 3.77 -3.48 3.73
CA LEU A 19 3.95 -2.64 2.55
C LEU A 19 5.42 -2.47 2.14
N SER A 20 6.37 -2.74 3.02
CA SER A 20 7.80 -2.65 2.72
C SER A 20 8.23 -3.54 1.56
N TYR A 21 7.57 -4.68 1.36
CA TYR A 21 7.84 -5.61 0.25
C TYR A 21 7.29 -5.11 -1.10
N LEU A 22 6.26 -4.25 -1.08
CA LEU A 22 5.67 -3.68 -2.31
C LEU A 22 6.64 -2.74 -3.01
N THR A 23 7.59 -2.13 -2.29
CA THR A 23 8.62 -1.29 -2.91
C THR A 23 9.54 -2.10 -3.83
N ALA A 24 9.96 -3.29 -3.40
CA ALA A 24 10.74 -4.21 -4.21
C ALA A 24 9.91 -4.79 -5.38
N ALA A 25 8.65 -5.15 -5.11
CA ALA A 25 7.71 -5.62 -6.13
C ALA A 25 7.45 -4.55 -7.21
N GLY A 26 7.46 -3.25 -6.84
CA GLY A 26 7.32 -2.15 -7.77
C GLY A 26 8.35 -2.14 -8.90
N LEU A 27 9.60 -2.51 -8.64
CA LEU A 27 10.63 -2.64 -9.68
C LEU A 27 10.30 -3.74 -10.70
N LEU A 28 9.85 -4.91 -10.22
CA LEU A 28 9.44 -6.02 -11.09
C LEU A 28 8.24 -5.63 -11.94
N LEU A 29 7.31 -4.87 -11.35
CA LEU A 29 6.11 -4.40 -12.01
C LEU A 29 6.43 -3.41 -13.14
N VAL A 30 7.39 -2.48 -12.95
CA VAL A 30 7.85 -1.58 -14.02
C VAL A 30 8.35 -2.37 -15.21
N VAL A 31 9.24 -3.34 -14.97
CA VAL A 31 9.79 -4.17 -16.05
C VAL A 31 8.66 -4.93 -16.74
N GLY A 32 7.76 -5.57 -15.99
CA GLY A 32 6.60 -6.26 -16.53
C GLY A 32 5.69 -5.33 -17.35
N ALA A 33 5.36 -4.15 -16.83
CA ALA A 33 4.52 -3.16 -17.50
C ALA A 33 5.16 -2.63 -18.80
N LEU A 34 6.48 -2.39 -18.81
CA LEU A 34 7.20 -1.98 -20.03
C LEU A 34 7.15 -3.08 -21.09
N LEU A 35 7.45 -4.32 -20.73
CA LEU A 35 7.46 -5.45 -21.66
C LEU A 35 6.06 -5.80 -22.19
N THR A 36 5.00 -5.51 -21.42
CA THR A 36 3.60 -5.78 -21.82
C THR A 36 2.90 -4.56 -22.43
N SER A 37 3.53 -3.37 -22.40
CA SER A 37 2.95 -2.14 -22.91
C SER A 37 2.60 -2.23 -24.40
N GLY A 38 1.32 -2.13 -24.74
CA GLY A 38 0.85 -2.11 -26.15
C GLY A 38 1.51 -1.01 -26.98
N PRO A 39 1.54 0.25 -26.48
CA PRO A 39 2.21 1.36 -27.14
C PRO A 39 3.71 1.12 -27.39
N LEU A 40 4.43 0.59 -26.39
CA LEU A 40 5.86 0.33 -26.54
C LEU A 40 6.16 -0.79 -27.55
N ARG A 41 5.29 -1.80 -27.62
CA ARG A 41 5.38 -2.89 -28.61
C ARG A 41 5.13 -2.42 -30.05
N GLN A 42 4.34 -1.37 -30.23
CA GLN A 42 4.16 -0.74 -31.56
C GLN A 42 5.43 0.00 -32.00
N LEU A 43 6.12 0.66 -31.06
CA LEU A 43 7.39 1.37 -31.34
C LEU A 43 8.58 0.41 -31.48
N CYS A 44 8.59 -0.68 -30.75
CA CYS A 44 9.67 -1.67 -30.75
C CYS A 44 9.13 -3.09 -30.99
N PRO A 45 9.03 -3.54 -32.27
CA PRO A 45 8.47 -4.84 -32.63
C PRO A 45 9.19 -6.04 -32.00
N ALA A 46 10.45 -5.90 -31.59
CA ALA A 46 11.21 -6.94 -30.89
C ALA A 46 10.56 -7.36 -29.56
N LEU A 47 9.80 -6.48 -28.92
CA LEU A 47 9.03 -6.78 -27.70
C LEU A 47 7.84 -7.73 -27.95
N ASN A 48 7.45 -7.95 -29.20
CA ASN A 48 6.42 -8.94 -29.56
C ASN A 48 6.96 -10.36 -29.61
N TRP A 49 8.28 -10.58 -29.45
CA TRP A 49 8.84 -11.91 -29.40
C TRP A 49 8.25 -12.70 -28.23
N PRO A 50 7.67 -13.92 -28.49
CA PRO A 50 6.88 -14.64 -27.51
C PRO A 50 7.56 -14.85 -26.14
N PRO A 51 8.87 -15.19 -26.05
CA PRO A 51 9.53 -15.32 -24.74
C PRO A 51 9.62 -14.02 -23.96
N ILE A 52 9.90 -12.87 -24.63
CA ILE A 52 9.95 -11.56 -23.96
C ILE A 52 8.58 -11.19 -23.42
N ARG A 53 7.55 -11.41 -24.25
CA ARG A 53 6.16 -11.17 -23.86
C ARG A 53 5.77 -12.02 -22.65
N LEU A 54 6.07 -13.32 -22.68
CA LEU A 54 5.79 -14.24 -21.57
C LEU A 54 6.45 -13.76 -20.26
N VAL A 55 7.73 -13.39 -20.32
CA VAL A 55 8.44 -12.85 -19.15
C VAL A 55 7.76 -11.58 -18.64
N GLY A 56 7.38 -10.65 -19.53
CA GLY A 56 6.66 -9.45 -19.17
C GLY A 56 5.32 -9.73 -18.49
N GLU A 57 4.53 -10.64 -19.06
CA GLU A 57 3.23 -11.05 -18.51
C GLU A 57 3.37 -11.74 -17.14
N VAL A 58 4.36 -12.61 -16.97
CA VAL A 58 4.62 -13.27 -15.67
C VAL A 58 5.01 -12.25 -14.61
N LEU A 59 5.91 -11.30 -14.91
CA LEU A 59 6.31 -10.25 -13.96
C LEU A 59 5.13 -9.34 -13.63
N TYR A 60 4.41 -8.86 -14.64
CA TYR A 60 3.27 -7.96 -14.44
C TYR A 60 2.15 -8.63 -13.64
N ASN A 61 1.67 -9.78 -14.09
CA ASN A 61 0.56 -10.49 -13.45
C ASN A 61 0.95 -11.00 -12.05
N GLY A 62 2.19 -11.47 -11.87
CA GLY A 62 2.69 -11.93 -10.59
C GLY A 62 2.67 -10.84 -9.52
N VAL A 63 3.05 -9.60 -9.89
CA VAL A 63 2.97 -8.47 -8.94
C VAL A 63 1.53 -7.96 -8.80
N MET A 64 0.75 -7.93 -9.87
CA MET A 64 -0.66 -7.53 -9.81
C MET A 64 -1.49 -8.43 -8.90
N VAL A 65 -1.17 -9.73 -8.82
CA VAL A 65 -1.81 -10.63 -7.83
C VAL A 65 -1.59 -10.14 -6.40
N LEU A 66 -0.39 -9.63 -6.06
CA LEU A 66 -0.12 -9.08 -4.72
C LEU A 66 -0.95 -7.83 -4.46
N ILE A 67 -1.03 -6.92 -5.44
CA ILE A 67 -1.78 -5.66 -5.33
C ILE A 67 -3.29 -5.95 -5.22
N ASN A 68 -3.81 -6.80 -6.06
CA ASN A 68 -5.23 -7.17 -6.06
C ASN A 68 -5.67 -7.89 -4.77
N ASN A 69 -4.73 -8.54 -4.08
CA ASN A 69 -4.98 -9.25 -2.82
C ASN A 69 -4.36 -8.52 -1.60
N LEU A 70 -4.09 -7.22 -1.72
CA LEU A 70 -3.47 -6.42 -0.65
C LEU A 70 -4.25 -6.48 0.66
N SER A 71 -5.57 -6.56 0.59
CA SER A 71 -6.47 -6.72 1.75
C SER A 71 -6.13 -7.97 2.58
N ALA A 72 -5.86 -9.11 1.92
CA ALA A 72 -5.43 -10.34 2.56
C ALA A 72 -4.04 -10.20 3.21
N ILE A 73 -3.10 -9.61 2.47
CA ILE A 73 -1.72 -9.38 2.93
C ILE A 73 -1.71 -8.49 4.18
N LEU A 74 -2.51 -7.43 4.19
CA LEU A 74 -2.62 -6.53 5.34
C LEU A 74 -3.30 -7.21 6.53
N CYS A 75 -4.33 -8.03 6.32
CA CYS A 75 -4.95 -8.81 7.39
C CYS A 75 -3.90 -9.64 8.15
N VAL A 76 -3.12 -10.41 7.41
CA VAL A 76 -2.07 -11.28 7.96
C VAL A 76 -0.95 -10.46 8.63
N GLY A 77 -0.45 -9.44 7.95
CA GLY A 77 0.63 -8.60 8.46
C GLY A 77 0.26 -7.85 9.74
N ILE A 78 -0.96 -7.29 9.79
CA ILE A 78 -1.46 -6.60 10.99
C ILE A 78 -1.62 -7.58 12.15
N ALA A 79 -2.18 -8.77 11.90
CA ALA A 79 -2.34 -9.78 12.94
C ALA A 79 -0.97 -10.19 13.52
N ALA A 80 0.02 -10.46 12.67
CA ALA A 80 1.38 -10.82 13.10
C ALA A 80 2.06 -9.71 13.91
N VAL A 81 1.92 -8.43 13.50
CA VAL A 81 2.56 -7.30 14.18
C VAL A 81 1.86 -6.95 15.49
N ARG A 82 0.54 -7.11 15.58
CA ARG A 82 -0.27 -6.71 16.74
C ARG A 82 -0.38 -7.77 17.82
N THR A 83 -0.06 -9.02 17.50
CA THR A 83 -0.05 -10.10 18.47
C THR A 83 1.19 -10.02 19.36
N ARG A 84 1.01 -10.32 20.65
CA ARG A 84 2.06 -10.19 21.68
C ARG A 84 3.04 -11.36 21.64
N THR A 85 2.52 -12.57 21.49
CA THR A 85 3.26 -13.84 21.48
C THR A 85 2.82 -14.64 20.26
N GLU A 86 3.56 -15.69 19.88
CA GLU A 86 3.18 -16.63 18.82
C GLU A 86 2.72 -15.95 17.52
N LYS A 87 3.53 -15.02 17.00
CA LYS A 87 3.20 -14.20 15.84
C LYS A 87 2.95 -15.00 14.57
N GLN A 88 3.68 -16.13 14.43
CA GLN A 88 3.54 -17.02 13.27
C GLN A 88 2.16 -17.69 13.27
N GLU A 89 1.72 -18.17 14.43
CA GLU A 89 0.40 -18.77 14.62
C GLU A 89 -0.72 -17.74 14.37
N ALA A 90 -0.57 -16.52 14.91
CA ALA A 90 -1.51 -15.46 14.68
C ALA A 90 -1.62 -15.07 13.18
N ALA A 91 -0.50 -15.06 12.46
CA ALA A 91 -0.47 -14.83 11.02
C ALA A 91 -1.22 -15.93 10.27
N LEU A 92 -0.94 -17.20 10.59
CA LEU A 92 -1.61 -18.34 9.97
C LEU A 92 -3.13 -18.33 10.24
N LEU A 93 -3.52 -18.14 11.51
CA LEU A 93 -4.94 -18.09 11.88
C LEU A 93 -5.67 -16.92 11.24
N SER A 94 -5.03 -15.76 11.09
CA SER A 94 -5.63 -14.60 10.42
C SER A 94 -5.81 -14.83 8.91
N PHE A 95 -4.90 -15.56 8.26
CA PHE A 95 -5.07 -15.98 6.87
C PHE A 95 -6.26 -16.93 6.72
N MET A 96 -6.35 -17.96 7.58
CA MET A 96 -7.51 -18.86 7.59
C MET A 96 -8.81 -18.11 7.84
N ALA A 97 -8.81 -17.15 8.78
CA ALA A 97 -9.96 -16.30 9.05
C ALA A 97 -10.35 -15.45 7.83
N TYR A 98 -9.36 -14.97 7.08
CA TYR A 98 -9.63 -14.20 5.87
C TYR A 98 -10.33 -15.04 4.80
N LEU A 99 -9.90 -16.29 4.62
CA LEU A 99 -10.60 -17.24 3.72
C LEU A 99 -12.04 -17.53 4.17
N ILE A 100 -12.24 -17.72 5.48
CA ILE A 100 -13.58 -17.92 6.07
C ILE A 100 -14.46 -16.68 5.83
N PHE A 101 -13.91 -15.47 6.03
CA PHE A 101 -14.58 -14.21 5.75
C PHE A 101 -15.03 -14.12 4.29
N LEU A 102 -14.13 -14.38 3.34
CA LEU A 102 -14.45 -14.35 1.91
C LEU A 102 -15.55 -15.36 1.55
N THR A 103 -15.41 -16.59 2.04
CA THR A 103 -16.38 -17.67 1.75
C THR A 103 -17.73 -17.37 2.37
N ALA A 104 -17.79 -16.89 3.62
CA ALA A 104 -19.03 -16.51 4.28
C ALA A 104 -19.74 -15.35 3.55
N ASN A 105 -18.98 -14.36 3.10
CA ASN A 105 -19.52 -13.24 2.34
C ASN A 105 -20.06 -13.70 0.98
N HIS A 106 -19.28 -14.51 0.24
CA HIS A 106 -19.71 -15.09 -1.04
C HIS A 106 -21.00 -15.91 -0.90
N THR A 107 -20.99 -16.87 0.04
CA THR A 107 -22.15 -17.74 0.28
C THR A 107 -23.41 -16.95 0.66
N ALA A 108 -23.24 -15.89 1.45
CA ALA A 108 -24.35 -15.01 1.79
C ALA A 108 -24.88 -14.23 0.59
N LEU A 109 -23.99 -13.71 -0.27
CA LEU A 109 -24.38 -13.02 -1.52
C LEU A 109 -25.12 -13.97 -2.47
N ASP A 110 -24.64 -15.19 -2.61
CA ASP A 110 -25.29 -16.23 -3.44
C ASP A 110 -26.67 -16.57 -2.90
N ALA A 111 -26.78 -16.91 -1.62
CA ALA A 111 -28.03 -17.25 -0.96
C ALA A 111 -29.09 -16.10 -1.00
N LEU A 112 -28.61 -14.84 -1.04
CA LEU A 112 -29.48 -13.66 -1.19
C LEU A 112 -29.80 -13.34 -2.65
N GLY A 113 -29.26 -14.07 -3.64
CA GLY A 113 -29.41 -13.78 -5.06
C GLY A 113 -28.79 -12.44 -5.46
N ARG A 114 -27.73 -12.01 -4.76
CA ARG A 114 -27.07 -10.71 -4.96
C ARG A 114 -25.70 -10.80 -5.63
N LEU A 115 -25.27 -11.98 -6.09
CA LEU A 115 -24.05 -12.11 -6.87
C LEU A 115 -24.21 -11.37 -8.20
N ALA A 116 -23.33 -10.38 -8.43
CA ALA A 116 -23.29 -9.64 -9.66
C ALA A 116 -22.76 -10.52 -10.81
N GLN A 117 -23.35 -10.39 -11.99
CA GLN A 117 -22.82 -11.04 -13.19
C GLN A 117 -21.68 -10.17 -13.74
N PRO A 118 -20.50 -10.77 -14.05
CA PRO A 118 -19.42 -10.05 -14.69
C PRO A 118 -19.84 -9.56 -16.07
N ASP A 119 -19.62 -8.28 -16.36
CA ASP A 119 -19.74 -7.74 -17.72
C ASP A 119 -18.53 -8.17 -18.57
N GLY A 120 -18.74 -8.52 -19.83
CA GLY A 120 -17.67 -8.96 -20.74
C GLY A 120 -16.56 -7.94 -20.99
N LEU A 121 -16.83 -6.64 -20.79
CA LEU A 121 -15.87 -5.55 -20.98
C LEU A 121 -15.19 -5.10 -19.67
N THR A 122 -15.94 -5.04 -18.60
CA THR A 122 -15.51 -4.42 -17.34
C THR A 122 -15.44 -5.39 -16.15
N GLY A 123 -15.83 -6.65 -16.35
CA GLY A 123 -15.88 -7.65 -15.30
C GLY A 123 -16.86 -7.25 -14.20
N LEU A 124 -16.40 -7.17 -12.96
CA LEU A 124 -17.20 -6.74 -11.80
C LEU A 124 -17.08 -5.24 -11.50
N ALA A 125 -16.39 -4.46 -12.33
CA ALA A 125 -16.23 -3.03 -12.11
C ALA A 125 -17.60 -2.33 -11.99
N ALA A 126 -17.72 -1.37 -11.08
CA ALA A 126 -18.94 -0.62 -10.78
C ALA A 126 -20.12 -1.43 -10.20
N THR A 127 -20.00 -2.74 -10.01
CA THR A 127 -21.04 -3.56 -9.36
C THR A 127 -21.02 -3.48 -7.83
N GLY A 128 -19.95 -2.92 -7.25
CA GLY A 128 -19.69 -2.93 -5.81
C GLY A 128 -19.17 -4.28 -5.29
N GLN A 129 -18.82 -5.20 -6.19
CA GLN A 129 -18.22 -6.49 -5.89
C GLN A 129 -16.85 -6.63 -6.56
N THR A 130 -16.01 -7.48 -6.02
CA THR A 130 -14.67 -7.76 -6.53
C THR A 130 -14.33 -9.23 -6.35
N THR A 131 -13.24 -9.68 -6.98
CA THR A 131 -12.72 -11.03 -6.80
C THR A 131 -11.39 -10.97 -6.04
N ILE A 132 -11.36 -11.62 -4.87
CA ILE A 132 -10.17 -11.72 -4.00
C ILE A 132 -9.86 -13.22 -3.84
N LEU A 133 -8.61 -13.63 -4.12
CA LEU A 133 -8.18 -15.04 -4.09
C LEU A 133 -9.12 -15.98 -4.89
N GLY A 134 -9.69 -15.49 -5.98
CA GLY A 134 -10.61 -16.25 -6.81
C GLY A 134 -12.07 -16.31 -6.30
N ILE A 135 -12.39 -15.69 -5.16
CA ILE A 135 -13.73 -15.68 -4.56
C ILE A 135 -14.36 -14.30 -4.79
N GLN A 136 -15.56 -14.28 -5.39
CA GLN A 136 -16.34 -13.05 -5.59
C GLN A 136 -16.99 -12.62 -4.29
N VAL A 137 -16.78 -11.39 -3.88
CA VAL A 137 -17.22 -10.82 -2.60
C VAL A 137 -17.61 -9.35 -2.75
N MET A 138 -18.26 -8.78 -1.71
CA MET A 138 -18.42 -7.33 -1.63
C MET A 138 -17.05 -6.63 -1.63
N ASP A 139 -16.92 -5.59 -2.44
CA ASP A 139 -15.69 -4.79 -2.50
C ASP A 139 -15.59 -3.89 -1.26
N THR A 140 -14.90 -4.39 -0.26
CA THR A 140 -14.56 -3.64 0.97
C THR A 140 -13.22 -2.93 0.87
N GLY A 141 -12.54 -3.04 -0.28
CA GLY A 141 -11.17 -2.56 -0.47
C GLY A 141 -10.22 -3.13 0.58
N VAL A 142 -9.24 -2.36 0.93
CA VAL A 142 -8.24 -2.69 1.96
C VAL A 142 -8.85 -2.70 3.37
N ALA A 143 -9.92 -1.91 3.60
CA ALA A 143 -10.54 -1.72 4.91
C ALA A 143 -11.02 -3.04 5.53
N GLY A 144 -11.61 -3.95 4.74
CA GLY A 144 -12.06 -5.26 5.22
C GLY A 144 -10.93 -6.09 5.82
N GLY A 145 -9.78 -6.15 5.15
CA GLY A 145 -8.61 -6.88 5.65
C GLY A 145 -7.97 -6.22 6.87
N VAL A 146 -7.91 -4.89 6.89
CA VAL A 146 -7.40 -4.14 8.04
C VAL A 146 -8.26 -4.40 9.28
N LEU A 147 -9.58 -4.27 9.16
CA LEU A 147 -10.51 -4.52 10.27
C LEU A 147 -10.42 -5.95 10.78
N LEU A 148 -10.42 -6.93 9.87
CA LEU A 148 -10.30 -8.34 10.25
C LEU A 148 -8.94 -8.64 10.89
N GLY A 149 -7.84 -8.08 10.39
CA GLY A 149 -6.51 -8.27 10.97
C GLY A 149 -6.39 -7.73 12.39
N PHE A 150 -6.94 -6.54 12.67
CA PHE A 150 -7.01 -6.00 14.04
C PHE A 150 -7.89 -6.84 14.95
N ALA A 151 -9.06 -7.29 14.46
CA ALA A 151 -9.97 -8.15 15.22
C ALA A 151 -9.33 -9.51 15.53
N ALA A 152 -8.67 -10.14 14.54
CA ALA A 152 -7.97 -11.40 14.71
C ALA A 152 -6.87 -11.28 15.76
N ALA A 153 -6.03 -10.24 15.71
CA ALA A 153 -5.00 -9.99 16.72
C ALA A 153 -5.59 -9.77 18.11
N TYR A 154 -6.68 -9.00 18.21
CA TYR A 154 -7.37 -8.74 19.48
C TYR A 154 -7.92 -10.04 20.08
N ILE A 155 -8.64 -10.82 19.27
CA ILE A 155 -9.23 -12.10 19.71
C ILE A 155 -8.13 -13.08 20.10
N PHE A 156 -7.06 -13.18 19.29
CA PHE A 156 -5.92 -14.04 19.58
C PHE A 156 -5.31 -13.72 20.94
N ASN A 157 -4.94 -12.48 21.19
CA ASN A 157 -4.32 -12.03 22.45
C ASN A 157 -5.20 -12.29 23.70
N HIS A 158 -6.54 -12.41 23.53
CA HIS A 158 -7.46 -12.67 24.65
C HIS A 158 -7.89 -14.12 24.77
N SER A 159 -7.67 -14.93 23.75
CA SER A 159 -8.16 -16.31 23.68
C SER A 159 -7.04 -17.36 23.78
N TYR A 160 -5.83 -17.01 23.33
CA TYR A 160 -4.70 -17.94 23.21
C TYR A 160 -4.28 -18.59 24.52
N GLU A 161 -4.31 -17.85 25.64
CA GLU A 161 -3.89 -18.37 26.94
C GLU A 161 -4.99 -19.12 27.70
N LYS A 162 -6.23 -19.16 27.16
CA LYS A 162 -7.37 -19.83 27.85
C LYS A 162 -7.19 -21.33 27.90
N GLN A 163 -7.24 -21.88 29.11
CA GLN A 163 -7.19 -23.31 29.40
C GLN A 163 -8.52 -23.77 29.99
N PHE A 164 -9.05 -24.86 29.46
CA PHE A 164 -10.28 -25.50 29.96
C PHE A 164 -9.93 -26.71 30.80
N LYS A 165 -10.65 -26.88 31.92
CA LYS A 165 -10.34 -27.97 32.91
C LYS A 165 -11.06 -29.30 32.63
N GLY A 166 -12.03 -29.32 31.71
CA GLY A 166 -12.77 -30.54 31.38
C GLY A 166 -12.05 -31.45 30.41
N LEU A 167 -12.15 -32.77 30.55
CA LEU A 167 -11.42 -33.76 29.74
C LEU A 167 -11.64 -33.55 28.22
N ILE A 168 -12.87 -33.29 27.79
CA ILE A 168 -13.21 -33.03 26.38
C ILE A 168 -12.85 -31.59 25.96
N THR A 169 -13.07 -30.62 26.84
CA THR A 169 -12.83 -29.21 26.55
C THR A 169 -11.36 -28.80 26.55
N GLN A 170 -10.51 -29.59 27.26
CA GLN A 170 -9.06 -29.35 27.28
C GLN A 170 -8.42 -29.45 25.90
N VAL A 171 -8.97 -30.32 25.02
CA VAL A 171 -8.51 -30.46 23.63
C VAL A 171 -8.66 -29.15 22.86
N TYR A 172 -9.66 -28.32 23.18
CA TYR A 172 -9.96 -27.04 22.53
C TYR A 172 -9.33 -25.83 23.24
N SER A 173 -8.39 -26.07 24.19
CA SER A 173 -7.68 -24.99 24.87
C SER A 173 -6.62 -24.32 24.00
N GLY A 174 -6.21 -23.10 24.38
CA GLY A 174 -5.10 -22.40 23.77
C GLY A 174 -5.37 -22.00 22.31
N LEU A 175 -4.46 -22.39 21.43
CA LEU A 175 -4.49 -22.05 20.00
C LEU A 175 -5.79 -22.48 19.30
N ARG A 176 -6.30 -23.67 19.63
CA ARG A 176 -7.54 -24.19 19.04
C ARG A 176 -8.75 -23.33 19.43
N TRP A 177 -8.79 -22.85 20.67
CA TRP A 177 -9.85 -21.93 21.12
C TRP A 177 -9.74 -20.58 20.41
N ALA A 178 -8.52 -20.04 20.29
CA ALA A 178 -8.30 -18.81 19.54
C ALA A 178 -8.78 -18.93 18.08
N PHE A 179 -8.46 -20.05 17.41
CA PHE A 179 -8.95 -20.34 16.06
C PHE A 179 -10.48 -20.34 15.97
N LEU A 180 -11.17 -21.05 16.87
CA LEU A 180 -12.64 -21.09 16.85
C LEU A 180 -13.27 -19.71 17.04
N CYS A 181 -12.73 -18.91 17.95
CA CYS A 181 -13.21 -17.54 18.18
C CYS A 181 -12.96 -16.64 16.96
N ILE A 182 -11.79 -16.72 16.34
CA ILE A 182 -11.43 -15.94 15.17
C ILE A 182 -12.27 -16.38 13.96
N ALA A 183 -12.47 -17.67 13.75
CA ALA A 183 -13.28 -18.24 12.69
C ALA A 183 -14.75 -17.83 12.80
N ALA A 184 -15.31 -17.92 14.00
CA ALA A 184 -16.69 -17.48 14.27
C ALA A 184 -16.86 -15.98 14.00
N PHE A 185 -15.90 -15.16 14.45
CA PHE A 185 -15.92 -13.72 14.17
C PHE A 185 -15.82 -13.45 12.66
N ALA A 186 -14.89 -14.11 11.95
CA ALA A 186 -14.70 -13.94 10.52
C ALA A 186 -15.96 -14.31 9.71
N ALA A 187 -16.61 -15.40 10.06
CA ALA A 187 -17.88 -15.80 9.44
C ALA A 187 -18.98 -14.76 9.71
N ALA A 188 -19.16 -14.35 10.97
CA ALA A 188 -20.14 -13.33 11.33
C ALA A 188 -19.85 -11.98 10.65
N PHE A 189 -18.60 -11.59 10.54
CA PHE A 189 -18.18 -10.37 9.85
C PHE A 189 -18.47 -10.46 8.34
N GLY A 190 -18.19 -11.62 7.70
CA GLY A 190 -18.53 -11.86 6.30
C GLY A 190 -20.01 -11.72 6.01
N LEU A 191 -20.87 -12.29 6.87
CA LEU A 191 -22.33 -12.13 6.80
C LEU A 191 -22.75 -10.66 7.01
N ALA A 192 -22.20 -9.99 8.04
CA ALA A 192 -22.55 -8.62 8.37
C ALA A 192 -22.22 -7.64 7.23
N VAL A 193 -21.10 -7.84 6.54
CA VAL A 193 -20.70 -7.01 5.39
C VAL A 193 -21.76 -7.01 4.28
N CYS A 194 -22.48 -8.11 4.04
CA CYS A 194 -23.55 -8.18 3.04
C CYS A 194 -24.72 -7.21 3.33
N PHE A 195 -24.87 -6.79 4.57
CA PHE A 195 -25.97 -5.89 4.98
C PHE A 195 -25.48 -4.48 5.29
N VAL A 196 -24.32 -4.35 5.91
CA VAL A 196 -23.76 -3.05 6.34
C VAL A 196 -23.09 -2.31 5.19
N TRP A 197 -22.42 -3.03 4.29
CA TRP A 197 -21.64 -2.42 3.22
C TRP A 197 -22.48 -1.80 2.10
N PRO A 198 -23.58 -2.39 1.60
CA PRO A 198 -24.39 -1.80 0.54
C PRO A 198 -24.95 -0.40 0.86
N PRO A 199 -25.50 -0.10 2.05
CA PRO A 199 -25.87 1.26 2.41
C PRO A 199 -24.69 2.25 2.36
N LEU A 200 -23.48 1.83 2.75
CA LEU A 200 -22.30 2.65 2.66
C LEU A 200 -21.94 2.94 1.20
N GLN A 201 -21.97 1.93 0.32
CA GLN A 201 -21.78 2.10 -1.12
C GLN A 201 -22.83 3.02 -1.73
N GLN A 202 -24.10 2.89 -1.35
CA GLN A 202 -25.16 3.80 -1.81
C GLN A 202 -24.90 5.24 -1.39
N GLY A 203 -24.39 5.47 -0.18
CA GLY A 203 -23.96 6.79 0.27
C GLY A 203 -22.84 7.35 -0.61
N VAL A 204 -21.83 6.54 -0.94
CA VAL A 204 -20.74 6.92 -1.86
C VAL A 204 -21.30 7.21 -3.26
N HIS A 205 -22.23 6.41 -3.78
CA HIS A 205 -22.90 6.68 -5.07
C HIS A 205 -23.71 7.98 -5.07
N ALA A 206 -24.34 8.36 -3.94
CA ALA A 206 -24.99 9.65 -3.82
C ALA A 206 -23.98 10.81 -3.90
N ILE A 207 -22.85 10.66 -3.23
CA ILE A 207 -21.73 11.63 -3.29
C ILE A 207 -21.18 11.73 -4.73
N THR A 208 -20.93 10.61 -5.41
CA THR A 208 -20.41 10.63 -6.79
C THR A 208 -21.35 11.28 -7.77
N ARG A 209 -22.68 11.07 -7.63
CA ARG A 209 -23.68 11.79 -8.44
C ARG A 209 -23.66 13.30 -8.17
N TRP A 210 -23.54 13.70 -6.92
CA TRP A 210 -23.43 15.11 -6.54
C TRP A 210 -22.14 15.73 -7.11
N ILE A 211 -21.00 15.03 -7.02
CA ILE A 211 -19.73 15.42 -7.64
C ILE A 211 -19.92 15.62 -9.15
N ALA A 212 -20.53 14.67 -9.85
CA ALA A 212 -20.75 14.76 -11.29
C ALA A 212 -21.60 15.99 -11.69
N ALA A 213 -22.54 16.41 -10.83
CA ALA A 213 -23.43 17.55 -11.06
C ALA A 213 -22.83 18.90 -10.63
N SER A 214 -21.68 18.92 -9.92
CA SER A 214 -21.12 20.12 -9.28
C SER A 214 -20.11 20.88 -10.15
N GLY A 215 -20.02 20.59 -11.45
CA GLY A 215 -19.11 21.28 -12.38
C GLY A 215 -17.64 21.24 -11.94
N GLU A 216 -16.96 22.39 -11.91
CA GLU A 216 -15.53 22.44 -11.57
C GLU A 216 -15.24 22.08 -10.11
N LEU A 217 -16.15 22.42 -9.18
CA LEU A 217 -16.04 21.96 -7.80
C LEU A 217 -16.10 20.44 -7.72
N GLY A 218 -16.96 19.82 -8.53
CA GLY A 218 -17.04 18.37 -8.64
C GLY A 218 -15.75 17.74 -9.17
N ILE A 219 -15.14 18.35 -10.20
CA ILE A 219 -13.83 17.90 -10.74
C ILE A 219 -12.74 17.97 -9.64
N PHE A 220 -12.70 19.08 -8.91
CA PHE A 220 -11.77 19.23 -7.77
C PHE A 220 -11.99 18.14 -6.72
N LEU A 221 -13.24 17.98 -6.28
CA LEU A 221 -13.58 17.00 -5.24
C LEU A 221 -13.34 15.56 -5.68
N TYR A 222 -13.55 15.25 -6.94
CA TYR A 222 -13.23 13.93 -7.48
C TYR A 222 -11.74 13.63 -7.36
N GLY A 223 -10.86 14.51 -7.85
CA GLY A 223 -9.41 14.33 -7.75
C GLY A 223 -8.92 14.34 -6.31
N PHE A 224 -9.48 15.22 -5.47
CA PHE A 224 -9.18 15.31 -4.05
C PHE A 224 -9.54 14.03 -3.29
N LEU A 225 -10.76 13.52 -3.45
CA LEU A 225 -11.23 12.33 -2.75
C LEU A 225 -10.57 11.05 -3.28
N GLU A 226 -10.32 10.97 -4.58
CA GLU A 226 -9.61 9.83 -5.17
C GLU A 226 -8.23 9.68 -4.51
N ARG A 227 -7.49 10.78 -4.28
CA ARG A 227 -6.21 10.74 -3.58
C ARG A 227 -6.37 10.52 -2.08
N LEU A 228 -7.27 11.28 -1.44
CA LEU A 228 -7.45 11.23 0.01
C LEU A 228 -7.78 9.81 0.51
N LEU A 229 -8.54 9.04 -0.27
CA LEU A 229 -9.03 7.72 0.10
C LEU A 229 -8.09 6.55 -0.25
N ILE A 230 -6.96 6.79 -0.93
CA ILE A 230 -6.00 5.73 -1.27
C ILE A 230 -5.56 4.92 -0.03
N PRO A 231 -5.19 5.53 1.12
CA PRO A 231 -4.75 4.77 2.28
C PRO A 231 -5.80 3.82 2.87
N THR A 232 -7.08 4.07 2.58
CA THR A 232 -8.18 3.20 3.01
C THR A 232 -8.54 2.14 1.96
N GLY A 233 -8.03 2.28 0.72
CA GLY A 233 -8.42 1.47 -0.43
C GLY A 233 -9.82 1.76 -0.97
N LEU A 234 -10.52 2.77 -0.41
CA LEU A 234 -11.90 3.11 -0.82
C LEU A 234 -11.95 4.06 -2.03
N HIS A 235 -10.81 4.53 -2.54
CA HIS A 235 -10.74 5.40 -3.72
C HIS A 235 -11.40 4.76 -4.96
N HIS A 236 -11.41 3.41 -5.05
CA HIS A 236 -12.12 2.69 -6.11
C HIS A 236 -13.62 3.03 -6.15
N LEU A 237 -14.26 3.22 -5.00
CA LEU A 237 -15.67 3.58 -4.93
C LEU A 237 -15.96 4.97 -5.52
N ILE A 238 -14.96 5.85 -5.54
CA ILE A 238 -15.08 7.19 -6.13
C ILE A 238 -14.82 7.13 -7.63
N TYR A 239 -13.70 6.54 -8.10
CA TYR A 239 -13.33 6.67 -9.51
C TYR A 239 -14.03 5.67 -10.44
N MET A 240 -14.33 4.44 -9.98
CA MET A 240 -14.95 3.41 -10.83
C MET A 240 -16.28 3.85 -11.48
N PRO A 241 -17.21 4.50 -10.76
CA PRO A 241 -18.44 4.99 -11.37
C PRO A 241 -18.19 5.97 -12.53
N PHE A 242 -17.19 6.85 -12.42
CA PHE A 242 -16.86 7.77 -13.50
C PHE A 242 -16.14 7.08 -14.67
N GLN A 243 -15.32 6.08 -14.40
CA GLN A 243 -14.58 5.38 -15.45
C GLN A 243 -15.48 4.46 -16.28
N PHE A 244 -16.49 3.80 -15.67
CA PHE A 244 -17.22 2.69 -16.27
C PHE A 244 -18.76 2.80 -16.22
N SER A 245 -19.33 3.93 -15.82
CA SER A 245 -20.77 4.17 -15.84
C SER A 245 -21.14 5.47 -16.50
N ALA A 246 -22.45 5.72 -16.69
CA ALA A 246 -22.98 6.93 -17.32
C ALA A 246 -22.58 8.24 -16.61
N LEU A 247 -22.08 8.19 -15.36
CA LEU A 247 -21.54 9.36 -14.66
C LEU A 247 -20.30 9.94 -15.35
N GLY A 248 -19.51 9.12 -16.03
CA GLY A 248 -18.36 9.54 -16.82
C GLY A 248 -18.67 9.92 -18.25
N GLY A 249 -19.95 9.93 -18.63
CA GLY A 249 -20.43 10.25 -19.96
C GLY A 249 -20.71 9.03 -20.83
N SER A 250 -21.24 9.29 -22.03
CA SER A 250 -21.47 8.27 -23.05
C SER A 250 -21.26 8.85 -24.44
N VAL A 251 -20.86 7.98 -25.40
CA VAL A 251 -20.73 8.30 -26.82
C VAL A 251 -21.26 7.14 -27.64
N THR A 252 -21.99 7.45 -28.71
CA THR A 252 -22.45 6.41 -29.66
C THR A 252 -21.61 6.50 -30.94
N VAL A 253 -20.97 5.37 -31.30
CA VAL A 253 -20.19 5.27 -32.53
C VAL A 253 -20.79 4.14 -33.37
N GLY A 254 -21.35 4.50 -34.52
CA GLY A 254 -22.15 3.56 -35.32
C GLY A 254 -23.40 3.11 -34.57
N SER A 255 -23.54 1.81 -34.32
CA SER A 255 -24.65 1.20 -33.57
C SER A 255 -24.30 0.88 -32.11
N VAL A 256 -23.07 1.17 -31.64
CA VAL A 256 -22.60 0.83 -30.30
C VAL A 256 -22.51 2.07 -29.42
N THR A 257 -23.13 2.01 -28.23
CA THR A 257 -23.01 3.08 -27.22
C THR A 257 -21.97 2.65 -26.18
N TYR A 258 -20.93 3.46 -26.04
CA TYR A 258 -19.88 3.33 -25.04
C TYR A 258 -20.21 4.23 -23.86
N THR A 259 -20.01 3.73 -22.65
CA THR A 259 -20.39 4.42 -21.40
C THR A 259 -19.25 4.42 -20.41
N GLY A 260 -19.00 5.58 -19.78
CA GLY A 260 -17.90 5.80 -18.84
C GLY A 260 -16.66 6.44 -19.49
N ALA A 261 -15.96 7.28 -18.72
CA ALA A 261 -14.88 8.10 -19.24
C ALA A 261 -13.79 7.30 -19.96
N TYR A 262 -13.40 6.15 -19.40
CA TYR A 262 -12.38 5.29 -20.00
C TYR A 262 -12.86 4.70 -21.33
N THR A 263 -14.02 4.06 -21.33
CA THR A 263 -14.56 3.41 -22.54
C THR A 263 -14.91 4.42 -23.64
N VAL A 264 -15.43 5.59 -23.26
CA VAL A 264 -15.69 6.71 -24.18
C VAL A 264 -14.39 7.19 -24.81
N THR A 265 -13.37 7.51 -23.99
CA THR A 265 -12.08 7.98 -24.50
C THR A 265 -11.42 6.96 -25.43
N MET A 266 -11.48 5.66 -25.11
CA MET A 266 -10.93 4.63 -25.97
C MET A 266 -11.71 4.47 -27.27
N ALA A 267 -13.04 4.60 -27.24
CA ALA A 267 -13.88 4.56 -28.45
C ALA A 267 -13.62 5.77 -29.36
N GLU A 268 -13.56 6.97 -28.79
CA GLU A 268 -13.20 8.20 -29.50
C GLU A 268 -11.82 8.06 -30.16
N TYR A 269 -10.82 7.59 -29.38
CA TYR A 269 -9.47 7.40 -29.90
C TYR A 269 -9.42 6.38 -31.03
N SER A 270 -10.00 5.20 -30.84
CA SER A 270 -9.95 4.10 -31.82
C SER A 270 -10.68 4.43 -33.14
N ASN A 271 -11.65 5.32 -33.09
CA ASN A 271 -12.42 5.74 -34.27
C ASN A 271 -11.95 7.09 -34.85
N GLY A 272 -10.83 7.66 -34.39
CA GLY A 272 -10.30 8.91 -34.89
C GLY A 272 -11.15 10.14 -34.54
N LEU A 273 -12.04 10.04 -33.55
CA LEU A 273 -12.93 11.11 -33.12
C LEU A 273 -12.21 12.08 -32.17
N PRO A 274 -12.60 13.36 -32.15
CA PRO A 274 -12.10 14.32 -31.17
C PRO A 274 -12.40 13.85 -29.74
N LEU A 275 -11.41 13.94 -28.86
CA LEU A 275 -11.59 13.63 -27.44
C LEU A 275 -12.52 14.67 -26.79
N THR A 276 -13.60 14.19 -26.19
CA THR A 276 -14.62 15.03 -25.56
C THR A 276 -14.24 15.46 -24.14
N GLY A 277 -15.10 16.27 -23.49
CA GLY A 277 -14.93 16.68 -22.08
C GLY A 277 -14.95 15.55 -21.09
N ASN A 278 -15.43 14.37 -21.45
CA ASN A 278 -15.51 13.20 -20.58
C ASN A 278 -14.13 12.72 -20.10
N ILE A 279 -13.06 13.02 -20.84
CA ILE A 279 -11.68 12.71 -20.47
C ILE A 279 -11.25 13.36 -19.13
N VAL A 280 -11.96 14.38 -18.65
CA VAL A 280 -11.65 15.05 -17.37
C VAL A 280 -11.59 14.05 -16.20
N TRP A 281 -12.41 13.02 -16.23
CA TRP A 281 -12.44 12.00 -15.19
C TRP A 281 -11.24 11.04 -15.24
N MET A 282 -10.39 11.14 -16.27
CA MET A 282 -9.11 10.43 -16.36
C MET A 282 -7.91 11.28 -15.89
N TYR A 283 -8.11 12.56 -15.57
CA TYR A 283 -7.01 13.48 -15.23
C TYR A 283 -6.31 13.18 -13.90
N THR A 284 -6.81 12.29 -13.07
CA THR A 284 -6.04 11.76 -11.93
C THR A 284 -4.74 11.09 -12.38
N GLY A 285 -4.67 10.59 -13.61
CA GLY A 285 -3.46 10.09 -14.25
C GLY A 285 -2.39 11.16 -14.47
N PHE A 286 -2.76 12.44 -14.55
CA PHE A 286 -1.82 13.54 -14.72
C PHE A 286 -0.86 13.65 -13.55
N THR A 287 -1.35 13.69 -12.32
CA THR A 287 -0.52 13.69 -11.12
C THR A 287 0.30 12.41 -10.99
N LYS A 288 -0.25 11.24 -11.39
CA LYS A 288 0.51 9.98 -11.43
C LYS A 288 1.73 10.10 -12.35
N THR A 289 1.55 10.78 -13.48
CA THR A 289 2.59 10.97 -14.50
C THR A 289 3.67 11.97 -14.06
N PHE A 290 3.29 13.11 -13.49
CA PHE A 290 4.20 14.23 -13.24
C PHE A 290 4.41 14.52 -11.75
N GLY A 291 3.37 14.57 -10.94
CA GLY A 291 3.41 15.01 -9.55
C GLY A 291 4.38 14.20 -8.68
N TYR A 292 4.43 12.89 -8.86
CA TYR A 292 5.31 12.02 -8.08
C TYR A 292 6.80 12.25 -8.32
N LEU A 293 7.17 12.75 -9.50
CA LEU A 293 8.55 13.18 -9.77
C LEU A 293 8.91 14.40 -8.92
N GLY A 294 7.96 15.34 -8.75
CA GLY A 294 8.13 16.50 -7.88
C GLY A 294 8.21 16.12 -6.40
N ILE A 295 7.38 15.18 -5.94
CA ILE A 295 7.42 14.64 -4.57
C ILE A 295 8.78 13.98 -4.31
N ALA A 296 9.26 13.13 -5.21
CA ALA A 296 10.56 12.48 -5.10
C ALA A 296 11.71 13.50 -5.04
N ALA A 297 11.69 14.51 -5.91
CA ALA A 297 12.66 15.59 -5.90
C ALA A 297 12.67 16.35 -4.56
N ALA A 298 11.50 16.63 -3.97
CA ALA A 298 11.38 17.29 -2.67
C ALA A 298 11.95 16.44 -1.53
N PHE A 299 11.68 15.14 -1.49
CA PHE A 299 12.24 14.23 -0.49
C PHE A 299 13.76 14.15 -0.60
N ILE A 300 14.31 14.00 -1.80
CA ILE A 300 15.76 13.95 -2.03
C ILE A 300 16.41 15.27 -1.62
N PHE A 301 15.81 16.41 -1.99
CA PHE A 301 16.35 17.74 -1.71
C PHE A 301 16.32 18.08 -0.22
N THR A 302 15.28 17.66 0.49
CA THR A 302 15.13 17.90 1.93
C THR A 302 15.88 16.89 2.79
N ALA A 303 16.29 15.76 2.25
CA ALA A 303 17.13 14.78 2.93
C ALA A 303 18.48 15.39 3.35
N ARG A 304 19.07 14.88 4.44
CA ARG A 304 20.41 15.23 4.87
C ARG A 304 21.44 14.99 3.77
N LYS A 305 22.43 15.85 3.65
CA LYS A 305 23.41 15.80 2.54
C LYS A 305 24.05 14.41 2.40
N GLU A 306 24.37 13.79 3.53
CA GLU A 306 25.03 12.48 3.62
C GLU A 306 24.11 11.35 3.11
N ARG A 307 22.80 11.49 3.29
CA ARG A 307 21.79 10.48 2.93
C ARG A 307 21.12 10.72 1.58
N ARG A 308 21.38 11.82 0.90
CA ARG A 308 20.71 12.16 -0.37
C ARG A 308 20.84 11.08 -1.42
N LYS A 309 22.05 10.50 -1.57
CA LYS A 309 22.29 9.42 -2.56
C LYS A 309 21.47 8.17 -2.24
N GLN A 310 21.44 7.76 -0.96
CA GLN A 310 20.66 6.63 -0.50
C GLN A 310 19.15 6.88 -0.64
N THR A 311 18.70 8.08 -0.27
CA THR A 311 17.30 8.49 -0.42
C THR A 311 16.90 8.51 -1.90
N ALA A 312 17.76 9.02 -2.78
CA ALA A 312 17.51 9.01 -4.22
C ALA A 312 17.41 7.58 -4.76
N ALA A 313 18.32 6.68 -4.38
CA ALA A 313 18.31 5.28 -4.80
C ALA A 313 17.02 4.55 -4.35
N ALA A 314 16.47 4.91 -3.19
CA ALA A 314 15.25 4.31 -2.69
C ALA A 314 13.97 4.89 -3.34
N ILE A 315 13.92 6.21 -3.61
CA ILE A 315 12.68 6.90 -4.00
C ILE A 315 12.53 7.04 -5.51
N LEU A 316 13.60 7.26 -6.26
CA LEU A 316 13.51 7.46 -7.72
C LEU A 316 12.85 6.26 -8.44
N PRO A 317 13.20 5.00 -8.14
CA PRO A 317 12.52 3.87 -8.78
C PRO A 317 11.01 3.87 -8.53
N LEU A 318 10.57 4.24 -7.33
CA LEU A 318 9.15 4.29 -6.96
C LEU A 318 8.41 5.40 -7.70
N ALA A 319 9.02 6.59 -7.80
CA ALA A 319 8.44 7.71 -8.55
C ALA A 319 8.38 7.41 -10.06
N VAL A 320 9.40 6.75 -10.60
CA VAL A 320 9.40 6.26 -11.99
C VAL A 320 8.30 5.21 -12.20
N THR A 321 8.08 4.30 -11.24
CA THR A 321 6.97 3.35 -11.27
C THR A 321 5.63 4.06 -11.31
N ALA A 322 5.43 5.06 -10.45
CA ALA A 322 4.22 5.86 -10.43
C ALA A 322 3.98 6.54 -11.79
N SER A 323 5.01 7.15 -12.36
CA SER A 323 4.93 7.85 -13.64
C SER A 323 4.69 6.92 -14.83
N LEU A 324 5.39 5.79 -14.92
CA LEU A 324 5.33 4.89 -16.06
C LEU A 324 4.19 3.87 -15.99
N ALA A 325 3.84 3.39 -14.79
CA ALA A 325 2.86 2.33 -14.59
C ALA A 325 1.59 2.76 -13.83
N SER A 326 1.49 4.02 -13.41
CA SER A 326 0.37 4.57 -12.61
C SER A 326 0.19 3.91 -11.23
N ILE A 327 1.22 3.23 -10.71
CA ILE A 327 1.20 2.56 -9.42
C ILE A 327 1.86 3.48 -8.40
N THR A 328 1.04 4.09 -7.56
CA THR A 328 1.45 5.19 -6.68
C THR A 328 1.58 4.78 -5.23
N GLU A 329 0.94 3.69 -4.84
CA GLU A 329 0.85 3.21 -3.46
C GLU A 329 2.21 3.12 -2.75
N PRO A 330 3.31 2.65 -3.40
CA PRO A 330 4.60 2.58 -2.73
C PRO A 330 5.16 3.97 -2.32
N VAL A 331 4.85 5.02 -3.08
CA VAL A 331 5.24 6.40 -2.73
C VAL A 331 4.24 7.00 -1.74
N ASP A 332 2.94 6.79 -1.97
CA ASP A 332 1.86 7.31 -1.14
C ASP A 332 2.02 6.90 0.32
N PHE A 333 2.31 5.64 0.55
CA PHE A 333 2.51 5.10 1.90
C PHE A 333 3.78 5.61 2.60
N LEU A 334 4.76 6.15 1.87
CA LEU A 334 5.93 6.76 2.50
C LEU A 334 5.60 8.06 3.25
N PHE A 335 4.54 8.76 2.89
CA PHE A 335 4.24 10.05 3.51
C PHE A 335 2.83 10.22 4.04
N CYS A 336 1.82 9.48 3.57
CA CYS A 336 0.45 9.62 4.09
C CYS A 336 0.35 9.36 5.60
N PHE A 337 1.12 8.41 6.12
CA PHE A 337 1.17 8.09 7.56
C PHE A 337 2.18 8.95 8.33
N VAL A 338 3.20 9.48 7.65
CA VAL A 338 4.21 10.35 8.26
C VAL A 338 3.65 11.75 8.46
N SER A 339 2.87 12.26 7.51
CA SER A 339 2.31 13.60 7.55
C SER A 339 0.95 13.69 6.87
N PRO A 340 -0.14 13.66 7.65
CA PRO A 340 -1.47 13.93 7.11
C PRO A 340 -1.59 15.27 6.38
N VAL A 341 -0.78 16.26 6.77
CA VAL A 341 -0.76 17.59 6.11
C VAL A 341 -0.24 17.45 4.68
N LEU A 342 0.88 16.75 4.45
CA LEU A 342 1.38 16.49 3.10
C LEU A 342 0.37 15.70 2.28
N TRP A 343 -0.33 14.75 2.91
CA TRP A 343 -1.34 13.95 2.25
C TRP A 343 -2.54 14.77 1.77
N VAL A 344 -3.07 15.63 2.63
CA VAL A 344 -4.17 16.54 2.25
C VAL A 344 -3.72 17.53 1.17
N LEU A 345 -2.49 18.08 1.26
CA LEU A 345 -1.94 18.95 0.22
C LEU A 345 -1.77 18.21 -1.11
N HIS A 346 -1.29 16.96 -1.09
CA HIS A 346 -1.22 16.12 -2.28
C HIS A 346 -2.59 15.98 -2.95
N ALA A 347 -3.62 15.64 -2.18
CA ALA A 347 -4.98 15.53 -2.68
C ALA A 347 -5.50 16.86 -3.25
N ALA A 348 -5.23 17.98 -2.59
CA ALA A 348 -5.65 19.32 -3.03
C ALA A 348 -4.94 19.76 -4.31
N ILE A 349 -3.64 19.50 -4.45
CA ILE A 349 -2.87 19.81 -5.66
C ILE A 349 -3.42 18.99 -6.83
N THR A 350 -3.68 17.70 -6.64
CA THR A 350 -4.27 16.83 -7.68
C THR A 350 -5.61 17.40 -8.16
N GLY A 351 -6.54 17.68 -7.23
CA GLY A 351 -7.85 18.28 -7.60
C GLY A 351 -7.70 19.62 -8.31
N GLY A 352 -6.77 20.47 -7.85
CA GLY A 352 -6.49 21.77 -8.47
C GLY A 352 -5.98 21.67 -9.91
N PHE A 353 -5.05 20.76 -10.20
CA PHE A 353 -4.57 20.53 -11.56
C PHE A 353 -5.62 19.91 -12.47
N MET A 354 -6.52 19.08 -11.97
CA MET A 354 -7.64 18.57 -12.74
C MET A 354 -8.58 19.70 -13.20
N VAL A 355 -8.91 20.64 -12.29
CA VAL A 355 -9.69 21.83 -12.63
C VAL A 355 -8.94 22.68 -13.65
N LEU A 356 -7.66 22.92 -13.46
CA LEU A 356 -6.83 23.70 -14.37
C LEU A 356 -6.79 23.10 -15.78
N LEU A 357 -6.60 21.79 -15.91
CA LEU A 357 -6.63 21.07 -17.17
C LEU A 357 -7.98 21.22 -17.88
N ASN A 358 -9.08 21.11 -17.11
CA ASN A 358 -10.43 21.27 -17.65
C ASN A 358 -10.70 22.72 -18.11
N ALA A 359 -10.38 23.70 -17.27
CA ALA A 359 -10.56 25.13 -17.57
C ALA A 359 -9.75 25.56 -18.79
N LEU A 360 -8.56 25.01 -18.97
CA LEU A 360 -7.73 25.23 -20.15
C LEU A 360 -8.12 24.35 -21.34
N HIS A 361 -9.22 23.63 -21.28
CA HIS A 361 -9.71 22.75 -22.37
C HIS A 361 -8.62 21.82 -22.94
N VAL A 362 -7.74 21.31 -22.09
CA VAL A 362 -6.78 20.28 -22.49
C VAL A 362 -7.54 18.98 -22.71
N ARG A 363 -7.49 18.44 -23.91
CA ARG A 363 -8.14 17.16 -24.27
C ARG A 363 -7.06 16.25 -24.82
N ALA A 364 -6.34 15.60 -23.91
CA ALA A 364 -5.20 14.76 -24.21
C ALA A 364 -5.11 13.62 -23.19
N PHE A 365 -4.48 12.54 -23.57
CA PHE A 365 -4.38 11.34 -22.75
C PHE A 365 -3.40 11.53 -21.57
N THR A 366 -3.77 11.11 -20.37
CA THR A 366 -3.02 11.39 -19.14
C THR A 366 -2.83 10.20 -18.20
N SER A 367 -3.15 8.96 -18.58
CA SER A 367 -3.19 7.85 -17.63
C SER A 367 -1.83 7.49 -17.02
N ASN A 368 -0.75 7.55 -17.81
CA ASN A 368 0.64 7.40 -17.41
C ASN A 368 1.55 8.02 -18.48
N LEU A 369 2.84 8.18 -18.17
CA LEU A 369 3.78 8.86 -19.07
C LEU A 369 3.90 8.17 -20.44
N LEU A 370 4.01 6.85 -20.46
CA LEU A 370 4.12 6.10 -21.73
C LEU A 370 2.84 6.19 -22.54
N GLY A 371 1.69 5.99 -21.92
CA GLY A 371 0.39 6.13 -22.55
C GLY A 371 0.18 7.56 -23.04
N ALA A 372 0.48 8.57 -22.21
CA ALA A 372 0.38 9.97 -22.61
C ALA A 372 1.24 10.28 -23.84
N LEU A 373 2.51 9.83 -23.85
CA LEU A 373 3.37 10.05 -25.01
C LEU A 373 2.85 9.33 -26.26
N VAL A 374 2.58 8.04 -26.17
CA VAL A 374 2.20 7.26 -27.36
C VAL A 374 0.85 7.66 -27.89
N PHE A 375 -0.19 7.72 -27.06
CA PHE A 375 -1.53 8.07 -27.52
C PHE A 375 -1.63 9.51 -28.02
N ASN A 376 -0.93 10.46 -27.39
CA ASN A 376 -0.98 11.85 -27.88
C ASN A 376 -0.14 12.06 -29.14
N LEU A 377 0.99 11.34 -29.33
CA LEU A 377 1.81 11.44 -30.54
C LEU A 377 1.22 10.67 -31.72
N SER A 378 0.49 9.58 -31.48
CA SER A 378 -0.16 8.78 -32.53
C SER A 378 -1.61 9.20 -32.82
N ALA A 379 -2.12 10.21 -32.11
CA ALA A 379 -3.46 10.72 -32.33
C ALA A 379 -3.61 11.32 -33.72
N ALA A 380 -4.76 11.09 -34.37
CA ALA A 380 -5.09 11.69 -35.64
C ALA A 380 -5.18 13.22 -35.51
N PRO A 381 -4.94 13.98 -36.62
CA PRO A 381 -5.07 15.44 -36.60
C PRO A 381 -6.46 15.90 -36.10
N GLY A 382 -6.48 16.76 -35.08
CA GLY A 382 -7.71 17.26 -34.45
C GLY A 382 -8.33 16.35 -33.40
N GLN A 383 -7.79 15.17 -33.17
CA GLN A 383 -8.29 14.23 -32.18
C GLN A 383 -7.95 14.67 -30.73
N THR A 384 -6.73 15.14 -30.50
CA THR A 384 -6.33 15.77 -29.23
C THR A 384 -6.37 17.29 -29.34
N SER A 385 -6.65 17.95 -28.21
CA SER A 385 -6.59 19.42 -28.12
C SER A 385 -5.58 19.82 -27.05
N ARG A 386 -4.69 20.75 -27.39
CA ARG A 386 -3.69 21.33 -26.49
C ARG A 386 -2.75 20.29 -25.80
N ALA A 387 -2.41 19.22 -26.51
CA ALA A 387 -1.54 18.17 -25.97
C ALA A 387 -0.17 18.71 -25.54
N ALA A 388 0.42 19.68 -26.26
CA ALA A 388 1.66 20.33 -25.84
C ALA A 388 1.52 21.06 -24.50
N LEU A 389 0.37 21.68 -24.24
CA LEU A 389 0.08 22.36 -22.97
C LEU A 389 -0.01 21.37 -21.82
N LEU A 390 -0.47 20.13 -22.06
CA LEU A 390 -0.43 19.06 -21.06
C LEU A 390 0.97 18.88 -20.48
N TYR A 391 1.98 18.73 -21.34
CA TYR A 391 3.37 18.51 -20.88
C TYR A 391 3.95 19.75 -20.20
N LEU A 392 3.61 20.96 -20.67
CA LEU A 392 4.02 22.19 -20.00
C LEU A 392 3.43 22.31 -18.59
N LEU A 393 2.14 21.98 -18.44
CA LEU A 393 1.47 21.93 -17.14
C LEU A 393 2.04 20.80 -16.26
N GLY A 394 2.48 19.71 -16.87
CA GLY A 394 3.17 18.62 -16.16
C GLY A 394 4.48 19.09 -15.52
N LEU A 395 5.29 19.87 -16.25
CA LEU A 395 6.50 20.49 -15.68
C LEU A 395 6.15 21.48 -14.57
N ALA A 396 5.06 22.24 -14.73
CA ALA A 396 4.57 23.14 -13.68
C ALA A 396 4.12 22.36 -12.44
N GLU A 397 3.44 21.21 -12.60
CA GLU A 397 3.01 20.35 -11.49
C GLU A 397 4.22 19.80 -10.73
N ILE A 398 5.26 19.31 -11.45
CA ILE A 398 6.52 18.87 -10.81
C ILE A 398 7.09 20.00 -9.95
N ALA A 399 7.15 21.22 -10.48
CA ALA A 399 7.66 22.38 -9.75
C ALA A 399 6.81 22.72 -8.53
N VAL A 400 5.48 22.73 -8.66
CA VAL A 400 4.55 22.98 -7.55
C VAL A 400 4.73 21.95 -6.44
N TYR A 401 4.76 20.65 -6.77
CA TYR A 401 5.01 19.61 -5.78
C TYR A 401 6.36 19.76 -5.11
N PHE A 402 7.41 20.01 -5.89
CA PHE A 402 8.76 20.22 -5.35
C PHE A 402 8.79 21.38 -4.34
N VAL A 403 8.21 22.53 -4.71
CA VAL A 403 8.22 23.72 -3.85
C VAL A 403 7.35 23.51 -2.60
N VAL A 404 6.09 23.11 -2.78
CA VAL A 404 5.14 22.94 -1.68
C VAL A 404 5.64 21.92 -0.68
N PHE A 405 6.05 20.74 -1.15
CA PHE A 405 6.56 19.69 -0.27
C PHE A 405 7.85 20.12 0.43
N THR A 406 8.79 20.74 -0.29
CA THR A 406 10.05 21.24 0.33
C THR A 406 9.77 22.26 1.44
N VAL A 407 8.86 23.21 1.20
CA VAL A 407 8.51 24.23 2.18
C VAL A 407 7.84 23.60 3.40
N VAL A 408 6.84 22.76 3.20
CA VAL A 408 6.09 22.13 4.30
C VAL A 408 6.96 21.18 5.11
N ILE A 409 7.78 20.36 4.46
CA ILE A 409 8.71 19.43 5.12
C ILE A 409 9.68 20.21 6.02
N ARG A 410 10.21 21.33 5.54
CA ARG A 410 11.14 22.14 6.31
C ARG A 410 10.46 22.95 7.41
N ALA A 411 9.30 23.54 7.12
CA ALA A 411 8.58 24.38 8.07
C ALA A 411 8.04 23.60 9.28
N LEU A 412 7.61 22.36 9.04
CA LEU A 412 7.07 21.48 10.08
C LEU A 412 8.07 20.44 10.60
N ASP A 413 9.32 20.50 10.14
CA ASP A 413 10.40 19.55 10.44
C ASP A 413 9.96 18.07 10.36
N LEU A 414 9.28 17.71 9.26
CA LEU A 414 8.68 16.39 9.10
C LEU A 414 9.75 15.30 8.95
N PRO A 415 9.57 14.14 9.61
CA PRO A 415 10.49 13.02 9.54
C PRO A 415 10.31 12.21 8.24
N THR A 416 10.45 12.89 7.09
CA THR A 416 10.39 12.26 5.77
C THR A 416 11.67 11.45 5.48
N PRO A 417 11.66 10.56 4.47
CA PRO A 417 12.80 9.73 4.14
C PRO A 417 14.13 10.52 4.03
N GLY A 418 15.16 10.03 4.70
CA GLY A 418 16.48 10.66 4.73
C GLY A 418 16.65 11.84 5.72
N ARG A 419 15.59 12.24 6.46
CA ARG A 419 15.66 13.33 7.46
C ARG A 419 15.80 12.83 8.90
N THR A 420 15.30 11.66 9.23
CA THR A 420 15.39 11.10 10.59
C THR A 420 16.85 11.01 11.06
N GLN A 421 17.09 11.47 12.28
CA GLN A 421 18.35 11.25 12.97
C GLN A 421 18.40 9.79 13.44
N GLU A 422 18.82 8.89 12.58
CA GLU A 422 19.53 7.73 13.12
C GLU A 422 21.00 8.17 13.32
N PRO A 423 21.60 7.92 14.49
CA PRO A 423 22.99 8.24 14.70
C PRO A 423 23.83 7.61 13.58
N GLU A 424 24.68 8.40 12.96
CA GLU A 424 25.76 7.90 12.11
C GLU A 424 26.67 7.02 12.95
N GLN A 425 26.41 5.75 12.96
CA GLN A 425 27.47 4.79 13.20
C GLN A 425 27.65 4.07 11.87
N THR A 426 28.86 4.15 11.35
CA THR A 426 29.38 3.27 10.32
C THR A 426 28.83 1.88 10.61
N GLU A 427 28.08 1.30 9.65
CA GLU A 427 27.66 -0.09 9.75
C GLU A 427 28.92 -0.97 9.79
N LYS A 428 29.53 -1.08 10.99
CA LYS A 428 30.40 -2.21 11.26
C LYS A 428 29.48 -3.42 11.21
N GLU A 429 29.77 -4.32 10.30
CA GLU A 429 29.14 -5.64 10.32
C GLU A 429 29.37 -6.22 11.72
N ILE A 430 28.28 -6.62 12.36
CA ILE A 430 28.34 -7.30 13.64
C ILE A 430 28.96 -8.66 13.35
N ASP A 431 30.18 -8.85 13.87
CA ASP A 431 30.89 -10.10 13.73
C ASP A 431 30.52 -11.10 14.85
N PRO A 432 30.84 -12.38 14.73
CA PRO A 432 30.57 -13.37 15.78
C PRO A 432 31.22 -13.04 17.14
N ALA A 433 32.31 -12.25 17.15
CA ALA A 433 32.96 -11.80 18.40
C ALA A 433 32.12 -10.74 19.11
N ASP A 434 31.47 -9.83 18.37
CA ASP A 434 30.55 -8.85 18.92
C ASP A 434 29.30 -9.54 19.51
N VAL A 435 28.85 -10.64 18.89
CA VAL A 435 27.70 -11.42 19.39
C VAL A 435 28.04 -12.13 20.70
N ARG A 436 29.24 -12.70 20.85
CA ARG A 436 29.69 -13.29 22.10
C ARG A 436 29.75 -12.28 23.24
N ARG A 437 30.31 -11.09 22.97
CA ARG A 437 30.30 -9.99 23.93
C ARG A 437 28.89 -9.56 24.30
N LEU A 438 27.94 -9.60 23.34
CA LEU A 438 26.54 -9.33 23.60
C LEU A 438 25.93 -10.35 24.58
N ILE A 439 26.19 -11.64 24.39
CA ILE A 439 25.73 -12.70 25.30
C ILE A 439 26.31 -12.48 26.71
N GLU A 440 27.62 -12.22 26.82
CA GLU A 440 28.28 -11.91 28.08
C GLU A 440 27.67 -10.68 28.77
N ALA A 441 27.45 -9.59 28.02
CA ALA A 441 26.89 -8.37 28.55
C ALA A 441 25.40 -8.47 28.92
N LEU A 442 24.69 -9.47 28.38
CA LEU A 442 23.33 -9.82 28.77
C LEU A 442 23.26 -10.73 30.01
N GLY A 443 24.41 -11.07 30.60
CA GLY A 443 24.50 -11.93 31.78
C GLY A 443 24.68 -13.41 31.49
N GLY A 444 25.10 -13.77 30.29
CA GLY A 444 25.34 -15.15 29.84
C GLY A 444 24.12 -15.80 29.16
N PRO A 445 24.33 -16.99 28.54
CA PRO A 445 23.29 -17.69 27.78
C PRO A 445 22.07 -18.04 28.64
N ASP A 446 22.28 -18.43 29.91
CA ASP A 446 21.21 -18.85 30.82
C ASP A 446 20.30 -17.70 31.26
N ASN A 447 20.77 -16.45 31.14
CA ASN A 447 19.98 -15.27 31.46
C ASN A 447 19.09 -14.81 30.27
N ILE A 448 19.28 -15.35 29.06
CA ILE A 448 18.53 -14.98 27.85
C ILE A 448 17.34 -15.90 27.69
N ARG A 449 16.14 -15.36 27.93
CA ARG A 449 14.89 -16.11 27.84
C ARG A 449 14.31 -16.16 26.43
N THR A 450 14.27 -15.00 25.74
CA THR A 450 13.77 -14.92 24.37
C THR A 450 14.55 -13.90 23.57
N VAL A 451 14.79 -14.22 22.30
CA VAL A 451 15.37 -13.31 21.32
C VAL A 451 14.37 -13.11 20.20
N ASP A 452 14.06 -11.86 19.87
CA ASP A 452 13.17 -11.49 18.78
C ASP A 452 13.72 -10.22 18.10
N ASN A 453 13.28 -9.89 16.91
CA ASN A 453 13.63 -8.64 16.27
C ASN A 453 12.44 -7.98 15.57
N CYS A 454 12.47 -6.67 15.45
CA CYS A 454 11.72 -5.96 14.43
C CYS A 454 12.69 -5.49 13.32
N PHE A 455 12.20 -4.72 12.37
CA PHE A 455 13.00 -4.30 11.21
C PHE A 455 14.32 -3.60 11.57
N THR A 456 14.38 -2.90 12.70
CA THR A 456 15.56 -2.12 13.12
C THR A 456 16.05 -2.40 14.53
N ARG A 457 15.38 -3.26 15.31
CA ARG A 457 15.72 -3.48 16.73
C ARG A 457 15.78 -4.97 17.04
N LEU A 458 16.86 -5.37 17.70
CA LEU A 458 16.93 -6.64 18.41
C LEU A 458 16.20 -6.50 19.74
N ARG A 459 15.39 -7.46 20.10
CA ARG A 459 14.64 -7.51 21.36
C ARG A 459 15.04 -8.74 22.11
N VAL A 460 15.55 -8.54 23.31
CA VAL A 460 15.97 -9.63 24.20
C VAL A 460 15.19 -9.53 25.49
N THR A 461 14.64 -10.63 25.95
CA THR A 461 14.06 -10.74 27.29
C THR A 461 15.02 -11.55 28.16
N VAL A 462 15.39 -11.00 29.30
CA VAL A 462 16.28 -11.64 30.27
C VAL A 462 15.52 -12.10 31.52
N GLU A 463 16.05 -13.10 32.23
CA GLU A 463 15.47 -13.58 33.50
C GLU A 463 15.79 -12.60 34.62
N ASP A 464 17.06 -12.20 34.77
CA ASP A 464 17.54 -11.32 35.82
C ASP A 464 18.27 -10.09 35.25
N THR A 465 17.72 -8.92 35.52
CA THR A 465 18.31 -7.63 35.09
C THR A 465 19.53 -7.20 35.90
N SER A 466 19.78 -7.81 37.06
CA SER A 466 20.96 -7.51 37.90
C SER A 466 22.27 -8.04 37.29
N LEU A 467 22.15 -9.02 36.38
CA LEU A 467 23.29 -9.62 35.66
C LEU A 467 23.71 -8.85 34.40
N LEU A 468 23.01 -7.75 34.06
CA LEU A 468 23.29 -6.96 32.88
C LEU A 468 24.51 -6.08 33.08
N ASP A 469 25.48 -6.18 32.18
CA ASP A 469 26.53 -5.17 32.06
C ASP A 469 26.08 -4.05 31.10
N THR A 470 25.41 -3.05 31.68
CA THR A 470 24.87 -1.92 30.91
C THR A 470 25.99 -1.09 30.25
N ALA A 471 27.20 -1.03 30.86
CA ALA A 471 28.33 -0.31 30.28
C ALA A 471 28.88 -1.02 29.04
N ALA A 472 29.02 -2.33 29.09
CA ALA A 472 29.37 -3.14 27.94
C ALA A 472 28.31 -3.05 26.85
N LEU A 473 27.02 -3.17 27.18
CA LEU A 473 25.92 -3.03 26.23
C LEU A 473 25.95 -1.66 25.52
N LEU A 474 26.18 -0.57 26.21
CA LEU A 474 26.27 0.78 25.62
C LEU A 474 27.52 0.98 24.73
N SER A 475 28.59 0.21 24.95
CA SER A 475 29.82 0.27 24.15
C SER A 475 29.76 -0.51 22.84
N MET A 476 28.74 -1.34 22.63
CA MET A 476 28.58 -2.17 21.45
C MET A 476 28.12 -1.39 20.22
N PRO A 477 28.31 -1.93 19.01
CA PRO A 477 27.87 -1.29 17.77
C PRO A 477 26.34 -1.35 17.62
N HIS A 478 25.62 -0.53 18.37
CA HIS A 478 24.16 -0.30 18.24
C HIS A 478 23.82 1.18 18.29
N LYS A 479 22.66 1.57 17.77
CA LYS A 479 22.22 2.97 17.67
C LYS A 479 21.45 3.45 18.91
N GLY A 480 21.26 2.61 19.90
CA GLY A 480 20.60 2.93 21.16
C GLY A 480 20.10 1.68 21.89
N LEU A 481 20.01 1.78 23.19
CA LEU A 481 19.49 0.78 24.09
C LEU A 481 18.27 1.33 24.83
N VAL A 482 17.17 0.59 24.82
CA VAL A 482 15.97 0.88 25.61
C VAL A 482 15.68 -0.32 26.50
N GLN A 483 15.57 -0.11 27.81
CA GLN A 483 15.23 -1.13 28.78
C GLN A 483 13.85 -0.85 29.37
N GLU A 484 12.97 -1.85 29.33
CA GLU A 484 11.64 -1.82 29.94
C GLU A 484 11.47 -3.07 30.82
N GLY A 485 11.85 -2.98 32.09
CA GLY A 485 11.90 -4.13 32.99
C GLY A 485 12.88 -5.19 32.48
N GLN A 486 12.44 -6.42 32.32
CA GLN A 486 13.25 -7.55 31.81
C GLN A 486 13.46 -7.52 30.28
N ARG A 487 12.84 -6.59 29.56
CA ARG A 487 12.95 -6.47 28.10
C ARG A 487 13.96 -5.40 27.72
N LEU A 488 14.93 -5.80 26.91
CA LEU A 488 15.90 -4.91 26.28
C LEU A 488 15.60 -4.79 24.79
N GLN A 489 15.78 -3.59 24.24
CA GLN A 489 15.68 -3.32 22.82
C GLN A 489 16.97 -2.62 22.37
N LEU A 490 17.77 -3.31 21.57
CA LEU A 490 18.97 -2.74 20.95
C LEU A 490 18.61 -2.29 19.52
N VAL A 491 18.89 -1.04 19.20
CA VAL A 491 18.64 -0.49 17.86
C VAL A 491 19.80 -0.84 16.95
N CYS A 492 19.70 -1.95 16.21
CA CYS A 492 20.74 -2.48 15.31
C CYS A 492 20.56 -2.04 13.84
N GLY A 493 19.55 -1.23 13.53
CA GLY A 493 19.25 -0.86 12.15
C GLY A 493 18.88 -2.07 11.29
N LEU A 494 19.26 -2.06 10.01
CA LEU A 494 18.95 -3.15 9.07
C LEU A 494 19.61 -4.49 9.44
N GLN A 495 20.59 -4.48 10.34
CA GLN A 495 21.28 -5.69 10.80
C GLN A 495 20.54 -6.44 11.90
N ALA A 496 19.41 -5.94 12.41
CA ALA A 496 18.67 -6.55 13.53
C ALA A 496 18.32 -8.03 13.28
N ALA A 497 17.91 -8.38 12.06
CA ALA A 497 17.60 -9.76 11.69
C ALA A 497 18.86 -10.64 11.61
N GLN A 498 19.98 -10.12 11.11
CA GLN A 498 21.26 -10.80 11.03
C GLN A 498 21.84 -11.01 12.44
N THR A 499 21.80 -9.98 13.28
CA THR A 499 22.24 -10.05 14.68
C THR A 499 21.45 -11.09 15.46
N ARG A 500 20.13 -11.17 15.25
CA ARG A 500 19.30 -12.20 15.86
C ARG A 500 19.76 -13.60 15.46
N ARG A 501 19.95 -13.87 14.17
CA ARG A 501 20.40 -15.19 13.69
C ARG A 501 21.73 -15.59 14.29
N LEU A 502 22.72 -14.69 14.25
CA LEU A 502 24.02 -14.96 14.86
C LEU A 502 23.94 -15.20 16.37
N LEU A 503 23.02 -14.50 17.07
CA LEU A 503 22.80 -14.67 18.48
C LEU A 503 22.16 -16.05 18.78
N GLU A 504 21.13 -16.44 18.03
CA GLU A 504 20.49 -17.75 18.15
C GLU A 504 21.49 -18.89 17.85
N GLU A 505 22.29 -18.79 16.80
CA GLU A 505 23.35 -19.76 16.44
C GLU A 505 24.40 -19.91 17.54
N GLN A 506 24.82 -18.81 18.18
CA GLN A 506 25.79 -18.87 19.30
C GLN A 506 25.17 -19.45 20.58
N LEU A 507 23.89 -19.15 20.86
CA LEU A 507 23.18 -19.75 22.01
C LEU A 507 22.99 -21.26 21.84
N GLU A 508 22.66 -21.73 20.62
CA GLU A 508 22.60 -23.17 20.33
C GLU A 508 23.95 -23.87 20.54
N GLN A 509 25.07 -23.23 20.13
CA GLN A 509 26.41 -23.77 20.37
C GLN A 509 26.76 -23.82 21.85
N CYS A 510 26.34 -22.85 22.66
CA CYS A 510 26.54 -22.86 24.11
C CYS A 510 25.69 -23.90 24.82
N SER A 511 24.53 -24.27 24.28
CA SER A 511 23.64 -25.29 24.86
C SER A 511 24.04 -26.73 24.50
N ALA A 512 24.93 -26.92 23.52
CA ALA A 512 25.40 -28.22 23.02
C ALA A 512 26.70 -28.71 23.72
N VAL A 513 27.30 -27.89 24.59
CA VAL A 513 28.50 -28.17 25.40
C VAL A 513 28.07 -28.37 26.86
#